data_65d4b5fe7a1699073c2fe0663d407e64
#
_entry.id   65d4b5fe7a1699073c2fe0663d407e64
#
_cell.length_a   1.000
_cell.length_b   1.000
_cell.length_c   1.000
_cell.angle_alpha   90.00
_cell.angle_beta   90.00
_cell.angle_gamma   90.00
#
_symmetry.space_group_name_H-M   'P 1'
#
loop_
_entity.id
_entity.type
_entity.pdbx_description
1 polymer ?
#
loop_
_entity_poly.entity_id
_entity_poly.type
_entity_poly.pdbx_seq_one_letter_code
_entity_poly.pdbx_strand_id
1 'polypeptide(L)'
;MKLITITGPSGAGKDTVARMLSEMSGYKVLCSYTTRPKREGEIDGVEHYFVDKCNIPRDKMLAYTQYGGYEYWTTIDQVTDRTIYVIDEDGLKSLCKKFTDIELFKICVSAYEKTRIRRGVSQERMSRDKQRKMMPLAFYDAVIFNNGSYRQLYYEMQRVRYMIK
;
A
#
# COMPACT_ATOMS: atom_id res chain seq x y z
N MET A 1 -1.75 -2.91 19.08
CA MET A 1 -1.99 -3.41 17.71
C MET A 1 -0.99 -2.74 16.78
N LYS A 2 -0.25 -3.52 15.99
CA LYS A 2 0.78 -3.00 15.08
C LYS A 2 0.32 -3.16 13.62
N LEU A 3 0.29 -2.06 12.88
CA LEU A 3 -0.09 -2.00 11.48
C LEU A 3 1.09 -1.53 10.64
N ILE A 4 1.48 -2.31 9.64
CA ILE A 4 2.52 -1.94 8.70
C ILE A 4 1.86 -1.28 7.49
N THR A 5 2.24 -0.05 7.19
CA THR A 5 1.74 0.67 6.01
C THR A 5 2.81 0.74 4.93
N ILE A 6 2.42 0.55 3.67
CA ILE A 6 3.31 0.61 2.52
C ILE A 6 2.76 1.63 1.53
N THR A 7 3.51 2.70 1.29
CA THR A 7 3.18 3.72 0.28
C THR A 7 4.22 3.77 -0.82
N GLY A 8 3.95 4.53 -1.86
CA GLY A 8 4.87 4.79 -2.97
C GLY A 8 4.17 4.85 -4.32
N PRO A 9 4.83 5.34 -5.35
CA PRO A 9 4.23 5.57 -6.67
C PRO A 9 3.88 4.27 -7.40
N SER A 10 3.11 4.41 -8.47
CA SER A 10 2.77 3.31 -9.38
C SER A 10 4.03 2.62 -9.92
N GLY A 11 4.08 1.30 -9.93
CA GLY A 11 5.22 0.53 -10.43
C GLY A 11 6.46 0.54 -9.53
N ALA A 12 6.41 1.16 -8.33
CA ALA A 12 7.51 1.09 -7.37
C ALA A 12 7.71 -0.33 -6.79
N GLY A 13 6.67 -1.18 -6.83
CA GLY A 13 6.73 -2.56 -6.34
C GLY A 13 6.16 -2.75 -4.94
N LYS A 14 5.19 -1.92 -4.55
CA LYS A 14 4.52 -2.02 -3.24
C LYS A 14 3.91 -3.40 -2.98
N ASP A 15 3.22 -3.96 -3.97
CA ASP A 15 2.57 -5.27 -3.83
C ASP A 15 3.60 -6.40 -3.69
N THR A 16 4.72 -6.30 -4.42
CA THR A 16 5.86 -7.22 -4.28
C THR A 16 6.45 -7.14 -2.87
N VAL A 17 6.68 -5.93 -2.37
CA VAL A 17 7.19 -5.68 -1.00
C VAL A 17 6.21 -6.22 0.05
N ALA A 18 4.91 -5.95 -0.11
CA ALA A 18 3.86 -6.44 0.79
C ALA A 18 3.84 -7.97 0.86
N ARG A 19 3.87 -8.63 -0.31
CA ARG A 19 3.90 -10.10 -0.41
C ARG A 19 5.17 -10.69 0.23
N MET A 20 6.35 -10.18 -0.11
CA MET A 20 7.62 -10.65 0.47
C MET A 20 7.61 -10.49 1.99
N LEU A 21 7.15 -9.35 2.49
CA LEU A 21 7.08 -9.10 3.92
C LEU A 21 6.09 -10.06 4.60
N SER A 22 4.93 -10.30 3.98
CA SER A 22 3.95 -11.29 4.45
C SER A 22 4.55 -12.68 4.58
N GLU A 23 5.23 -13.16 3.53
CA GLU A 23 5.89 -14.47 3.51
C GLU A 23 6.99 -14.60 4.57
N MET A 24 7.76 -13.52 4.81
CA MET A 24 8.87 -13.52 5.76
C MET A 24 8.46 -13.37 7.23
N SER A 25 7.33 -12.72 7.50
CA SER A 25 6.95 -12.30 8.85
C SER A 25 5.65 -12.90 9.37
N GLY A 26 4.85 -13.51 8.48
CA GLY A 26 3.52 -14.02 8.80
C GLY A 26 2.45 -12.93 8.97
N TYR A 27 2.74 -11.67 8.63
CA TYR A 27 1.74 -10.60 8.58
C TYR A 27 0.83 -10.82 7.37
N LYS A 28 -0.45 -10.50 7.52
CA LYS A 28 -1.44 -10.62 6.44
C LYS A 28 -1.56 -9.32 5.68
N VAL A 29 -1.53 -9.38 4.35
CA VAL A 29 -1.82 -8.21 3.50
C VAL A 29 -3.33 -7.95 3.53
N LEU A 30 -3.71 -6.73 3.88
CA LEU A 30 -5.09 -6.28 3.91
C LEU A 30 -5.59 -6.08 2.48
N CYS A 31 -6.69 -6.74 2.14
CA CYS A 31 -7.35 -6.60 0.85
C CYS A 31 -8.45 -5.52 0.96
N SER A 32 -8.32 -4.45 0.20
CA SER A 32 -9.30 -3.36 0.17
C SER A 32 -10.49 -3.68 -0.73
N TYR A 33 -11.63 -3.06 -0.47
CA TYR A 33 -12.79 -3.06 -1.35
C TYR A 33 -12.67 -1.98 -2.41
N THR A 34 -13.26 -2.21 -3.58
CA THR A 34 -13.36 -1.20 -4.64
C THR A 34 -14.61 -1.37 -5.49
N THR A 35 -15.18 -0.24 -5.96
CA THR A 35 -16.23 -0.24 -6.97
C THR A 35 -15.67 -0.27 -8.40
N ARG A 36 -14.35 -0.24 -8.56
CA ARG A 36 -13.70 -0.38 -9.86
C ARG A 36 -13.94 -1.77 -10.45
N PRO A 37 -14.30 -1.89 -11.72
CA PRO A 37 -14.33 -3.19 -12.39
C PRO A 37 -12.99 -3.94 -12.31
N LYS A 38 -13.07 -5.24 -12.15
CA LYS A 38 -11.90 -6.13 -12.16
C LYS A 38 -11.19 -6.03 -13.52
N ARG A 39 -9.87 -5.94 -13.52
CA ARG A 39 -9.04 -5.98 -14.72
C ARG A 39 -8.70 -7.42 -15.09
N GLU A 40 -8.25 -7.61 -16.33
CA GLU A 40 -7.71 -8.90 -16.76
C GLU A 40 -6.54 -9.33 -15.87
N GLY A 41 -6.56 -10.58 -15.44
CA GLY A 41 -5.54 -11.16 -14.54
C GLY A 41 -5.69 -10.86 -13.06
N GLU A 42 -6.56 -9.93 -12.65
CA GLU A 42 -6.86 -9.72 -11.22
C GLU A 42 -7.78 -10.82 -10.67
N ILE A 43 -7.64 -11.13 -9.39
CA ILE A 43 -8.44 -12.15 -8.69
C ILE A 43 -9.18 -11.48 -7.54
N ASP A 44 -10.50 -11.69 -7.46
CA ASP A 44 -11.32 -11.17 -6.35
C ASP A 44 -10.82 -11.72 -5.00
N GLY A 45 -10.70 -10.82 -4.03
CA GLY A 45 -10.16 -11.15 -2.71
C GLY A 45 -8.62 -11.22 -2.64
N VAL A 46 -7.91 -11.02 -3.76
CA VAL A 46 -6.44 -10.96 -3.79
C VAL A 46 -5.96 -9.52 -3.98
N GLU A 47 -6.24 -8.90 -5.12
CA GLU A 47 -5.91 -7.50 -5.34
C GLU A 47 -6.88 -6.57 -4.62
N HIS A 48 -8.18 -6.84 -4.77
CA HIS A 48 -9.29 -6.14 -4.13
C HIS A 48 -10.48 -7.08 -3.99
N TYR A 49 -11.39 -6.73 -3.09
CA TYR A 49 -12.79 -7.19 -3.15
C TYR A 49 -13.54 -6.28 -4.11
N PHE A 50 -13.95 -6.81 -5.27
CA PHE A 50 -14.65 -6.04 -6.30
C PHE A 50 -16.14 -6.07 -6.04
N VAL A 51 -16.74 -4.90 -5.80
CA VAL A 51 -18.17 -4.77 -5.43
C VAL A 51 -18.82 -3.64 -6.25
N ASP A 52 -20.14 -3.73 -6.45
CA ASP A 52 -20.87 -2.75 -7.27
C ASP A 52 -20.97 -1.37 -6.59
N LYS A 53 -21.08 -1.33 -5.26
CA LYS A 53 -21.26 -0.09 -4.49
C LYS A 53 -20.71 -0.20 -3.07
N CYS A 54 -20.39 0.95 -2.49
CA CYS A 54 -20.01 1.07 -1.11
C CYS A 54 -21.25 1.21 -0.22
N ASN A 55 -21.52 0.20 0.63
CA ASN A 55 -22.63 0.20 1.59
C ASN A 55 -22.16 0.34 3.05
N ILE A 56 -20.89 0.65 3.28
CA ILE A 56 -20.31 0.72 4.63
C ILE A 56 -20.33 2.16 5.13
N PRO A 57 -20.82 2.44 6.35
CA PRO A 57 -20.73 3.75 6.98
C PRO A 57 -19.28 4.20 7.18
N ARG A 58 -19.02 5.50 7.04
CA ARG A 58 -17.66 6.08 7.12
C ARG A 58 -16.97 5.88 8.47
N ASP A 59 -17.71 5.83 9.55
CA ASP A 59 -17.20 5.58 10.91
C ASP A 59 -16.62 4.17 11.08
N LYS A 60 -17.11 3.20 10.31
CA LYS A 60 -16.57 1.82 10.26
C LYS A 60 -15.39 1.62 9.32
N MET A 61 -15.04 2.64 8.53
CA MET A 61 -13.92 2.56 7.60
C MET A 61 -12.60 2.88 8.30
N LEU A 62 -11.60 2.05 8.05
CA LEU A 62 -10.21 2.33 8.39
C LEU A 62 -9.66 3.44 7.48
N ALA A 63 -9.87 3.30 6.17
CA ALA A 63 -9.51 4.29 5.17
C ALA A 63 -10.53 4.30 4.03
N TYR A 64 -10.63 5.44 3.37
CA TYR A 64 -11.46 5.64 2.17
C TYR A 64 -10.80 6.64 1.24
N THR A 65 -10.84 6.34 -0.05
CA THR A 65 -10.42 7.27 -1.10
C THR A 65 -11.32 7.14 -2.32
N GLN A 66 -11.49 8.23 -3.07
CA GLN A 66 -12.08 8.20 -4.40
C GLN A 66 -10.99 8.44 -5.43
N TYR A 67 -10.98 7.63 -6.46
CA TYR A 67 -9.94 7.68 -7.44
C TYR A 67 -10.41 7.19 -8.82
N GLY A 68 -10.21 8.01 -9.87
CA GLY A 68 -10.62 7.67 -11.23
C GLY A 68 -12.12 7.38 -11.38
N GLY A 69 -12.97 8.03 -10.56
CA GLY A 69 -14.42 7.81 -10.53
C GLY A 69 -14.88 6.60 -9.74
N TYR A 70 -13.92 5.88 -9.10
CA TYR A 70 -14.23 4.69 -8.30
C TYR A 70 -13.90 4.92 -6.83
N GLU A 71 -14.57 4.15 -5.97
CA GLU A 71 -14.36 4.15 -4.52
C GLU A 71 -13.41 3.03 -4.12
N TYR A 72 -12.57 3.30 -3.11
CA TYR A 72 -11.69 2.32 -2.48
C TYR A 72 -11.78 2.50 -0.98
N TRP A 73 -11.96 1.41 -0.24
CA TRP A 73 -12.01 1.48 1.23
C TRP A 73 -11.53 0.18 1.87
N THR A 74 -11.27 0.31 3.14
CA THR A 74 -10.99 -0.80 4.06
C THR A 74 -11.79 -0.56 5.33
N THR A 75 -12.11 -1.61 6.07
CA THR A 75 -12.86 -1.52 7.30
C THR A 75 -11.98 -1.80 8.52
N ILE A 76 -12.39 -1.30 9.68
CA ILE A 76 -11.61 -1.41 10.92
C ILE A 76 -11.49 -2.88 11.35
N ASP A 77 -12.53 -3.68 11.15
CA ASP A 77 -12.60 -5.11 11.48
C ASP A 77 -11.67 -6.01 10.63
N GLN A 78 -11.18 -5.51 9.49
CA GLN A 78 -10.15 -6.22 8.71
C GLN A 78 -8.76 -6.17 9.35
N VAL A 79 -8.52 -5.27 10.32
CA VAL A 79 -7.20 -5.08 10.94
C VAL A 79 -7.02 -6.04 12.10
N THR A 80 -5.92 -6.77 12.05
CA THR A 80 -5.44 -7.65 13.13
C THR A 80 -4.09 -7.14 13.65
N ASP A 81 -3.55 -7.74 14.70
CA ASP A 81 -2.24 -7.37 15.26
C ASP A 81 -1.05 -7.54 14.31
N ARG A 82 -1.28 -8.19 13.17
CA ARG A 82 -0.23 -8.48 12.16
C ARG A 82 -0.76 -8.18 10.77
N THR A 83 -1.04 -6.91 10.50
CA THR A 83 -1.61 -6.48 9.22
C THR A 83 -0.62 -5.62 8.44
N ILE A 84 -0.51 -5.87 7.13
CA ILE A 84 0.18 -5.03 6.15
C ILE A 84 -0.89 -4.34 5.31
N TYR A 85 -0.79 -3.02 5.18
CA TYR A 85 -1.72 -2.24 4.39
C TYR A 85 -0.99 -1.42 3.31
N VAL A 86 -1.26 -1.73 2.06
CA VAL A 86 -0.82 -0.92 0.92
C VAL A 86 -1.81 0.23 0.74
N ILE A 87 -1.35 1.46 0.97
CA ILE A 87 -2.19 2.66 1.03
C ILE A 87 -1.50 3.82 0.30
N ASP A 88 -2.27 4.82 -0.14
CA ASP A 88 -1.70 6.07 -0.65
C ASP A 88 -1.32 7.04 0.49
N GLU A 89 -0.62 8.13 0.16
CA GLU A 89 -0.13 9.08 1.15
C GLU A 89 -1.26 9.84 1.86
N ASP A 90 -2.36 10.14 1.17
CA ASP A 90 -3.49 10.86 1.77
C ASP A 90 -4.27 9.94 2.70
N GLY A 91 -4.45 8.69 2.32
CA GLY A 91 -4.98 7.64 3.18
C GLY A 91 -4.11 7.41 4.43
N LEU A 92 -2.77 7.37 4.27
CA LEU A 92 -1.85 7.23 5.40
C LEU A 92 -1.92 8.43 6.35
N LYS A 93 -1.99 9.67 5.83
CA LYS A 93 -2.19 10.88 6.66
C LYS A 93 -3.48 10.81 7.45
N SER A 94 -4.57 10.39 6.80
CA SER A 94 -5.88 10.24 7.44
C SER A 94 -5.85 9.17 8.53
N LEU A 95 -5.16 8.05 8.26
CA LEU A 95 -4.96 6.97 9.21
C LEU A 95 -4.21 7.45 10.47
N CYS A 96 -3.09 8.17 10.29
CA CYS A 96 -2.30 8.72 11.39
C CYS A 96 -3.10 9.72 12.27
N LYS A 97 -4.04 10.45 11.68
CA LYS A 97 -4.89 11.39 12.42
C LYS A 97 -6.03 10.71 13.17
N LYS A 98 -6.62 9.68 12.56
CA LYS A 98 -7.81 9.02 13.08
C LYS A 98 -7.51 7.99 14.17
N PHE A 99 -6.37 7.31 14.09
CA PHE A 99 -6.03 6.18 14.95
C PHE A 99 -4.70 6.45 15.68
N THR A 100 -4.80 7.06 16.87
CA THR A 100 -3.64 7.34 17.73
C THR A 100 -3.17 6.14 18.54
N ASP A 101 -4.04 5.13 18.70
CA ASP A 101 -3.80 3.95 19.53
C ASP A 101 -3.21 2.76 18.73
N ILE A 102 -3.02 2.94 17.41
CA ILE A 102 -2.39 1.96 16.55
C ILE A 102 -0.93 2.31 16.35
N GLU A 103 -0.04 1.40 16.68
CA GLU A 103 1.37 1.51 16.36
C GLU A 103 1.55 1.33 14.83
N LEU A 104 1.93 2.41 14.15
CA LEU A 104 2.15 2.40 12.70
C LEU A 104 3.63 2.22 12.39
N PHE A 105 3.99 1.19 11.63
CA PHE A 105 5.29 1.09 10.98
C PHE A 105 5.15 1.47 9.50
N LYS A 106 5.73 2.60 9.12
CA LYS A 106 5.51 3.25 7.83
C LYS A 106 6.66 2.96 6.86
N ILE A 107 6.37 2.31 5.75
CA ILE A 107 7.33 1.98 4.70
C ILE A 107 7.02 2.81 3.45
N CYS A 108 8.05 3.47 2.90
CA CYS A 108 7.99 4.07 1.58
C CYS A 108 8.75 3.20 0.57
N VAL A 109 8.09 2.79 -0.50
CA VAL A 109 8.74 2.11 -1.63
C VAL A 109 8.90 3.09 -2.78
N SER A 110 10.13 3.33 -3.19
CA SER A 110 10.48 4.25 -4.29
C SER A 110 11.19 3.50 -5.41
N ALA A 111 11.02 3.98 -6.63
CA ALA A 111 11.78 3.54 -7.79
C ALA A 111 11.93 4.69 -8.78
N TYR A 112 13.04 4.74 -9.50
CA TYR A 112 13.29 5.74 -10.54
C TYR A 112 12.20 5.69 -11.61
N GLU A 113 11.89 6.83 -12.20
CA GLU A 113 10.90 6.95 -13.26
C GLU A 113 11.19 5.97 -14.41
N LYS A 114 12.46 5.91 -14.87
CA LYS A 114 12.91 4.96 -15.91
C LYS A 114 12.65 3.48 -15.53
N THR A 115 12.79 3.14 -14.26
CA THR A 115 12.51 1.79 -13.76
C THR A 115 11.03 1.48 -13.81
N ARG A 116 10.19 2.42 -13.42
CA ARG A 116 8.72 2.27 -13.42
C ARG A 116 8.16 2.18 -14.85
N ILE A 117 8.70 2.98 -15.79
CA ILE A 117 8.36 2.91 -17.21
C ILE A 117 8.73 1.52 -17.77
N ARG A 118 9.93 1.01 -17.48
CA ARG A 118 10.37 -0.33 -17.90
C ARG A 118 9.47 -1.45 -17.35
N ARG A 119 8.85 -1.23 -16.18
CA ARG A 119 7.86 -2.12 -15.57
C ARG A 119 6.46 -1.97 -16.14
N GLY A 120 6.27 -1.19 -17.22
CA GLY A 120 5.00 -1.05 -17.93
C GLY A 120 4.01 -0.07 -17.30
N VAL A 121 4.47 0.88 -16.47
CA VAL A 121 3.58 1.93 -15.95
C VAL A 121 3.19 2.88 -17.07
N SER A 122 1.88 3.03 -17.32
CA SER A 122 1.37 3.91 -18.37
C SER A 122 1.67 5.40 -18.08
N GLN A 123 1.74 6.20 -19.16
CA GLN A 123 1.94 7.65 -19.08
C GLN A 123 0.88 8.34 -18.22
N GLU A 124 -0.37 7.90 -18.31
CA GLU A 124 -1.48 8.40 -17.50
C GLU A 124 -1.19 8.21 -16.00
N ARG A 125 -0.74 7.01 -15.59
CA ARG A 125 -0.38 6.71 -14.20
C ARG A 125 0.85 7.50 -13.74
N MET A 126 1.82 7.72 -14.63
CA MET A 126 3.00 8.54 -14.37
C MET A 126 2.63 10.01 -14.13
N SER A 127 1.79 10.57 -15.01
CA SER A 127 1.30 11.97 -14.90
C SER A 127 0.53 12.19 -13.61
N ARG A 128 -0.29 11.25 -13.23
CA ARG A 128 -1.05 11.25 -11.98
C ARG A 128 -0.15 11.17 -10.75
N ASP A 129 0.88 10.32 -10.78
CA ASP A 129 1.84 10.20 -9.70
C ASP A 129 2.62 11.51 -9.46
N LYS A 130 2.82 12.35 -10.48
CA LYS A 130 3.44 13.69 -10.34
C LYS A 130 2.60 14.65 -9.48
N GLN A 131 1.30 14.42 -9.37
CA GLN A 131 0.41 15.23 -8.53
C GLN A 131 0.35 14.75 -7.08
N ARG A 132 0.99 13.63 -6.74
CA ARG A 132 1.01 13.09 -5.37
C ARG A 132 1.77 14.01 -4.43
N LYS A 133 1.19 14.30 -3.30
CA LYS A 133 1.84 15.04 -2.20
C LYS A 133 2.64 14.04 -1.34
N MET A 134 3.84 13.71 -1.79
CA MET A 134 4.72 12.82 -1.05
C MET A 134 5.04 13.41 0.33
N MET A 135 5.17 12.51 1.32
CA MET A 135 5.67 12.89 2.64
C MET A 135 7.21 12.97 2.62
N PRO A 136 7.81 13.81 3.47
CA PRO A 136 9.26 13.79 3.67
C PRO A 136 9.76 12.38 4.03
N LEU A 137 10.93 11.99 3.57
CA LEU A 137 11.48 10.64 3.85
C LEU A 137 11.61 10.35 5.35
N ALA A 138 11.89 11.37 6.15
CA ALA A 138 11.95 11.28 7.61
C ALA A 138 10.61 10.93 8.29
N PHE A 139 9.50 10.99 7.56
CA PHE A 139 8.19 10.56 8.05
C PHE A 139 8.07 9.03 8.12
N TYR A 140 8.87 8.33 7.35
CA TYR A 140 8.83 6.88 7.22
C TYR A 140 9.84 6.20 8.14
N ASP A 141 9.46 5.06 8.70
CA ASP A 141 10.34 4.23 9.52
C ASP A 141 11.33 3.43 8.66
N ALA A 142 10.95 3.13 7.40
CA ALA A 142 11.82 2.52 6.41
C ALA A 142 11.55 3.07 5.00
N VAL A 143 12.62 3.26 4.22
CA VAL A 143 12.56 3.62 2.81
C VAL A 143 13.28 2.54 1.99
N ILE A 144 12.60 2.04 0.95
CA ILE A 144 13.09 0.99 0.06
C ILE A 144 13.25 1.57 -1.35
N PHE A 145 14.48 1.63 -1.85
CA PHE A 145 14.77 2.05 -3.22
C PHE A 145 14.81 0.82 -4.14
N ASN A 146 13.67 0.45 -4.70
CA ASN A 146 13.49 -0.74 -5.51
C ASN A 146 13.86 -0.50 -6.99
N ASN A 147 15.15 -0.31 -7.26
CA ASN A 147 15.68 -0.09 -8.62
C ASN A 147 16.53 -1.26 -9.15
N GLY A 148 16.84 -2.21 -8.30
CA GLY A 148 17.74 -3.31 -8.58
C GLY A 148 17.02 -4.63 -8.91
N SER A 149 17.74 -5.71 -8.69
CA SER A 149 17.23 -7.07 -8.87
C SER A 149 16.31 -7.51 -7.73
N TYR A 150 15.53 -8.58 -7.99
CA TYR A 150 14.71 -9.22 -6.94
C TYR A 150 15.55 -9.66 -5.72
N ARG A 151 16.78 -10.14 -5.98
CA ARG A 151 17.72 -10.54 -4.92
C ARG A 151 18.11 -9.36 -4.01
N GLN A 152 18.39 -8.19 -4.60
CA GLN A 152 18.68 -6.98 -3.83
C GLN A 152 17.48 -6.55 -3.00
N LEU A 153 16.28 -6.57 -3.58
CA LEU A 153 15.05 -6.29 -2.85
C LEU A 153 14.87 -7.27 -1.68
N TYR A 154 15.14 -8.56 -1.88
CA TYR A 154 15.06 -9.56 -0.81
C TYR A 154 15.95 -9.21 0.39
N TYR A 155 17.20 -8.78 0.18
CA TYR A 155 18.09 -8.37 1.27
C TYR A 155 17.58 -7.11 1.99
N GLU A 156 17.04 -6.13 1.26
CA GLU A 156 16.39 -4.96 1.87
C GLU A 156 15.20 -5.39 2.75
N MET A 157 14.42 -6.35 2.29
CA MET A 157 13.29 -6.87 3.05
C MET A 157 13.71 -7.61 4.32
N GLN A 158 14.82 -8.32 4.30
CA GLN A 158 15.39 -8.92 5.53
C GLN A 158 15.72 -7.83 6.57
N ARG A 159 16.33 -6.72 6.15
CA ARG A 159 16.60 -5.56 7.03
C ARG A 159 15.31 -5.00 7.63
N VAL A 160 14.30 -4.74 6.78
CA VAL A 160 13.01 -4.21 7.23
C VAL A 160 12.31 -5.17 8.20
N ARG A 161 12.35 -6.48 7.94
CA ARG A 161 11.81 -7.50 8.84
C ARG A 161 12.39 -7.42 10.26
N TYR A 162 13.69 -7.15 10.41
CA TYR A 162 14.31 -6.98 11.72
C TYR A 162 13.85 -5.70 12.44
N MET A 163 13.52 -4.64 11.71
CA MET A 163 13.03 -3.38 12.28
C MET A 163 11.58 -3.49 12.78
N ILE A 164 10.80 -4.42 12.24
CA ILE A 164 9.39 -4.61 12.60
C ILE A 164 9.22 -5.43 13.88
N LYS A 165 10.21 -6.22 14.27
CA LYS A 165 10.18 -7.01 15.51
C LYS A 165 10.18 -6.09 16.72
#